data_7478b86ea81c18732ded58e0f7354fdf
#
_entry.id   7478b86ea81c18732ded58e0f7354fdf
#
_cell.length_a   1.000
_cell.length_b   1.000
_cell.length_c   1.000
_cell.angle_alpha   90.00
_cell.angle_beta   90.00
_cell.angle_gamma   90.00
#
_symmetry.space_group_name_H-M   'P 1'
#
loop_
_entity.id
_entity.type
_entity.pdbx_description
1 polymer ?
#
loop_
_entity_poly.entity_id
_entity_poly.type
_entity_poly.pdbx_seq_one_letter_code
_entity_poly.pdbx_strand_id
1 'polypeptide(L)'
;MDDYLYNIGGVSSKTLIALPPKFKIFNAEKFDGTRDPKQHIRRYLSIAEMKGLNEKQILHAFPFSLMGGASRWYFSLDPIKNKVWNELVELFVDQFIFSTMIDGL
;
A
#
# COMPACT_ATOMS: atom_id res chain seq x y z
N MET A 1 9.79 20.42 4.98
CA MET A 1 10.01 20.00 4.93
C MET A 1 9.77 19.30 4.62
N ASP A 2 9.85 19.10 4.09
CA ASP A 2 9.73 18.36 3.77
C ASP A 2 9.88 17.49 4.15
N ASP A 3 10.04 17.18 4.63
CA ASP A 3 10.22 16.25 5.00
C ASP A 3 9.49 15.70 5.64
N TYR A 4 8.63 15.45 5.69
CA TYR A 4 7.89 15.01 6.17
C TYR A 4 7.67 14.09 6.50
N LEU A 5 7.65 13.70 6.38
CA LEU A 5 7.74 12.92 6.75
C LEU A 5 8.44 12.72 7.19
N TYR A 6 9.20 12.94 6.99
CA TYR A 6 10.08 12.77 7.43
C TYR A 6 10.70 13.13 8.11
N ASN A 7 10.42 13.61 8.05
CA ASN A 7 11.16 13.74 8.74
C ASN A 7 10.80 13.25 9.75
N ILE A 8 10.29 12.55 9.69
CA ILE A 8 9.94 11.97 10.40
C ILE A 8 10.59 11.65 11.32
N GLY A 9 10.49 11.87 11.90
CA GLY A 9 11.07 11.64 12.66
C GLY A 9 12.34 11.61 12.61
N GLY A 10 12.84 12.17 12.92
CA GLY A 10 14.07 12.12 12.82
C GLY A 10 14.51 11.64 11.67
N VAL A 11 13.73 11.13 11.21
CA VAL A 11 14.08 10.69 10.02
C VAL A 11 14.17 11.84 9.22
N SER A 12 15.23 12.09 8.73
CA SER A 12 15.29 13.11 7.83
C SER A 12 14.65 12.60 6.60
N SER A 13 14.17 13.50 5.82
CA SER A 13 13.50 13.06 4.62
C SER A 13 14.41 12.31 3.71
N LYS A 14 15.69 12.46 3.86
CA LYS A 14 16.55 11.74 2.96
C LYS A 14 16.65 10.27 3.32
N THR A 15 16.17 9.87 4.46
CA THR A 15 16.13 8.46 4.75
C THR A 15 14.86 7.83 4.22
N LEU A 16 13.96 8.63 3.67
CA LEU A 16 12.75 8.09 3.10
C LEU A 16 13.02 7.60 1.70
N ILE A 17 12.24 6.64 1.29
CA ILE A 17 12.32 6.17 -0.07
C ILE A 17 11.71 7.21 -0.97
N ALA A 18 12.45 7.68 -1.91
CA ALA A 18 11.93 8.67 -2.83
C ALA A 18 10.99 8.00 -3.81
N LEU A 19 9.81 8.56 -3.94
CA LEU A 19 8.83 8.04 -4.88
C LEU A 19 8.76 8.97 -6.06
N PRO A 20 8.60 8.41 -7.26
CA PRO A 20 8.53 9.25 -8.44
C PRO A 20 7.24 10.07 -8.44
N PRO A 21 7.26 11.25 -9.05
CA PRO A 21 6.05 12.06 -9.09
C PRO A 21 4.88 11.35 -9.73
N LYS A 22 5.14 10.43 -10.64
CA LYS A 22 4.08 9.71 -11.31
C LYS A 22 3.36 8.75 -10.40
N PHE A 23 3.84 8.63 -9.18
CA PHE A 23 3.20 7.77 -8.21
C PHE A 23 1.75 8.19 -7.97
N LYS A 24 1.42 9.41 -8.29
CA LYS A 24 0.05 9.88 -8.10
C LYS A 24 -0.98 9.09 -8.86
N ILE A 25 -0.56 8.29 -9.80
CA ILE A 25 -1.52 7.52 -10.57
C ILE A 25 -2.36 6.62 -9.67
N PHE A 26 -1.87 6.28 -8.49
CA PHE A 26 -2.64 5.44 -7.61
C PHE A 26 -3.87 6.15 -7.05
N ASN A 27 -3.95 7.45 -7.19
CA ASN A 27 -5.09 8.19 -6.67
C ASN A 27 -6.40 7.75 -7.28
N ALA A 28 -6.38 7.29 -8.50
CA ALA A 28 -7.62 7.01 -9.20
C ALA A 28 -8.24 5.67 -8.82
N GLU A 29 -7.44 4.76 -8.29
CA GLU A 29 -7.90 3.39 -8.10
C GLU A 29 -7.58 2.89 -6.70
N LYS A 30 -7.97 3.64 -5.72
CA LYS A 30 -7.65 3.25 -4.36
C LYS A 30 -8.62 2.19 -3.87
N PHE A 31 -8.07 1.28 -3.08
CA PHE A 31 -8.82 0.17 -2.54
C PHE A 31 -9.40 0.56 -1.18
N ASP A 32 -10.69 0.34 -1.01
CA ASP A 32 -11.36 0.73 0.24
C ASP A 32 -11.77 -0.46 1.10
N GLY A 33 -11.52 -1.68 0.65
CA GLY A 33 -11.84 -2.86 1.41
C GLY A 33 -13.06 -3.60 0.93
N THR A 34 -13.77 -3.07 -0.06
CA THR A 34 -15.01 -3.69 -0.50
C THR A 34 -14.90 -4.44 -1.81
N ARG A 35 -13.69 -4.54 -2.34
CA ARG A 35 -13.48 -5.24 -3.60
C ARG A 35 -12.54 -6.39 -3.41
N ASP A 36 -12.20 -7.05 -4.52
CA ASP A 36 -11.30 -8.20 -4.49
C ASP A 36 -9.88 -7.75 -4.15
N PRO A 37 -9.35 -8.16 -3.00
CA PRO A 37 -8.01 -7.73 -2.63
C PRO A 37 -6.94 -8.31 -3.55
N LYS A 38 -7.16 -9.51 -4.07
CA LYS A 38 -6.17 -10.10 -4.97
C LYS A 38 -6.06 -9.30 -6.25
N GLN A 39 -7.18 -8.81 -6.75
CA GLN A 39 -7.16 -8.02 -7.96
C GLN A 39 -6.47 -6.69 -7.70
N HIS A 40 -6.69 -6.13 -6.52
CA HIS A 40 -6.01 -4.88 -6.18
C HIS A 40 -4.49 -5.09 -6.17
N ILE A 41 -4.03 -6.17 -5.58
CA ILE A 41 -2.59 -6.44 -5.54
C ILE A 41 -2.04 -6.57 -6.95
N ARG A 42 -2.72 -7.30 -7.81
CA ARG A 42 -2.25 -7.45 -9.19
C ARG A 42 -2.16 -6.12 -9.91
N ARG A 43 -3.20 -5.31 -9.76
CA ARG A 43 -3.21 -4.01 -10.42
C ARG A 43 -2.12 -3.12 -9.86
N TYR A 44 -1.97 -3.14 -8.53
CA TYR A 44 -0.95 -2.33 -7.89
C TYR A 44 0.45 -2.71 -8.38
N LEU A 45 0.74 -4.00 -8.40
CA LEU A 45 2.05 -4.44 -8.85
C LEU A 45 2.30 -4.12 -10.32
N SER A 46 1.28 -4.24 -11.12
CA SER A 46 1.41 -3.92 -12.53
C SER A 46 1.77 -2.47 -12.74
N ILE A 47 1.09 -1.58 -12.02
CA ILE A 47 1.37 -0.16 -12.13
C ILE A 47 2.76 0.15 -11.59
N ALA A 48 3.11 -0.46 -10.45
CA ALA A 48 4.41 -0.23 -9.85
C ALA A 48 5.53 -0.65 -10.80
N GLU A 49 5.33 -1.77 -11.47
CA GLU A 49 6.33 -2.25 -12.42
C GLU A 49 6.47 -1.30 -13.59
N MET A 50 5.35 -0.81 -14.10
CA MET A 50 5.39 0.17 -15.18
C MET A 50 6.14 1.44 -14.78
N LYS A 51 6.04 1.80 -13.52
CA LYS A 51 6.72 3.00 -13.02
C LYS A 51 8.15 2.75 -12.61
N GLY A 52 8.60 1.51 -12.68
CA GLY A 52 9.97 1.18 -12.33
C GLY A 52 10.26 1.20 -10.84
N LEU A 53 9.26 0.95 -10.01
CA LEU A 53 9.48 0.93 -8.58
C LEU A 53 10.25 -0.32 -8.19
N ASN A 54 11.21 -0.16 -7.28
CA ASN A 54 11.89 -1.33 -6.75
C ASN A 54 11.11 -1.90 -5.58
N GLU A 55 11.62 -2.99 -5.02
CA GLU A 55 10.89 -3.71 -3.99
C GLU A 55 10.61 -2.87 -2.77
N LYS A 56 11.57 -2.06 -2.35
CA LYS A 56 11.35 -1.20 -1.20
C LYS A 56 10.31 -0.14 -1.49
N GLN A 57 10.33 0.41 -2.68
CA GLN A 57 9.35 1.42 -3.06
C GLN A 57 7.96 0.82 -3.14
N ILE A 58 7.87 -0.40 -3.64
CA ILE A 58 6.58 -1.09 -3.71
C ILE A 58 6.00 -1.24 -2.30
N LEU A 59 6.83 -1.66 -1.36
CA LEU A 59 6.38 -1.83 0.00
C LEU A 59 5.94 -0.51 0.63
N HIS A 60 6.76 0.51 0.47
CA HIS A 60 6.47 1.80 1.11
C HIS A 60 5.34 2.56 0.46
N ALA A 61 5.09 2.31 -0.80
CA ALA A 61 4.04 3.02 -1.52
C ALA A 61 2.66 2.37 -1.34
N PHE A 62 2.63 1.15 -0.89
CA PHE A 62 1.38 0.41 -0.83
C PHE A 62 0.27 1.14 -0.08
N PRO A 63 0.53 1.74 1.11
CA PRO A 63 -0.58 2.39 1.82
C PRO A 63 -1.20 3.54 1.04
N PHE A 64 -0.48 4.12 0.09
CA PHE A 64 -1.05 5.19 -0.71
C PHE A 64 -2.05 4.68 -1.74
N SER A 65 -2.12 3.37 -1.92
CA SER A 65 -3.11 2.77 -2.79
C SER A 65 -4.38 2.39 -2.03
N LEU A 66 -4.46 2.75 -0.76
CA LEU A 66 -5.59 2.37 0.09
C LEU A 66 -6.34 3.61 0.53
N MET A 67 -7.62 3.41 0.84
CA MET A 67 -8.44 4.48 1.36
C MET A 67 -9.46 3.90 2.35
N GLY A 68 -10.10 4.76 3.08
CA GLY A 68 -11.18 4.35 3.98
C GLY A 68 -10.78 3.26 4.94
N GLY A 69 -11.60 2.24 5.03
CA GLY A 69 -11.37 1.16 5.98
C GLY A 69 -10.08 0.41 5.74
N ALA A 70 -9.68 0.27 4.48
CA ALA A 70 -8.44 -0.42 4.19
C ALA A 70 -7.24 0.38 4.69
N SER A 71 -7.31 1.69 4.52
CA SER A 71 -6.24 2.54 5.03
C SER A 71 -6.15 2.46 6.54
N ARG A 72 -7.30 2.51 7.20
CA ARG A 72 -7.32 2.42 8.66
C ARG A 72 -6.75 1.09 9.14
N TRP A 73 -7.10 0.01 8.44
CA TRP A 73 -6.58 -1.29 8.77
C TRP A 73 -5.05 -1.31 8.67
N TYR A 74 -4.53 -0.76 7.57
CA TYR A 74 -3.09 -0.78 7.35
C TYR A 74 -2.35 -0.06 8.49
N PHE A 75 -2.84 1.10 8.87
CA PHE A 75 -2.14 1.88 9.88
C PHE A 75 -2.38 1.38 11.29
N SER A 76 -3.26 0.40 11.45
CA SER A 76 -3.44 -0.26 12.74
C SER A 76 -2.54 -1.47 12.90
N LEU A 77 -1.82 -1.87 11.86
CA LEU A 77 -0.95 -3.01 11.93
C LEU A 77 0.26 -2.73 12.80
N ASP A 78 0.71 -3.77 13.48
CA ASP A 78 1.98 -3.70 14.17
C ASP A 78 3.05 -3.39 13.13
N PRO A 79 3.91 -2.40 13.38
CA PRO A 79 4.93 -2.05 12.38
C PRO A 79 5.81 -3.21 11.94
N ILE A 80 5.94 -4.23 12.76
CA ILE A 80 6.71 -5.39 12.35
C ILE A 80 6.06 -6.12 11.20
N LYS A 81 4.74 -6.05 11.11
CA LYS A 81 4.01 -6.87 10.16
C LYS A 81 3.93 -6.28 8.76
N ASN A 82 4.37 -5.06 8.60
CA ASN A 82 4.32 -4.48 7.26
C ASN A 82 5.71 -4.24 6.69
N LYS A 83 6.71 -5.00 7.14
CA LYS A 83 8.08 -4.80 6.67
C LYS A 83 8.50 -5.74 5.55
N VAL A 84 7.77 -6.82 5.36
CA VAL A 84 8.09 -7.79 4.33
C VAL A 84 6.89 -7.86 3.39
N TRP A 85 7.14 -7.64 2.11
CA TRP A 85 6.06 -7.54 1.14
C TRP A 85 5.17 -8.76 1.12
N ASN A 86 5.76 -9.96 1.07
CA ASN A 86 4.94 -11.17 0.98
C ASN A 86 4.06 -11.34 2.20
N GLU A 87 4.57 -10.99 3.36
CA GLU A 87 3.78 -11.11 4.59
C GLU A 87 2.65 -10.09 4.60
N LEU A 88 2.93 -8.89 4.15
CA LEU A 88 1.91 -7.86 4.09
C LEU A 88 0.80 -8.25 3.13
N VAL A 89 1.15 -8.82 1.99
CA VAL A 89 0.17 -9.25 1.02
C VAL A 89 -0.74 -10.32 1.60
N GLU A 90 -0.16 -11.27 2.32
CA GLU A 90 -0.97 -12.32 2.94
C GLU A 90 -1.96 -11.74 3.95
N LEU A 91 -1.47 -10.84 4.80
CA LEU A 91 -2.35 -10.22 5.78
C LEU A 91 -3.45 -9.42 5.10
N PHE A 92 -3.09 -8.71 4.04
CA PHE A 92 -4.04 -7.88 3.31
C PHE A 92 -5.13 -8.74 2.67
N VAL A 93 -4.72 -9.80 1.99
CA VAL A 93 -5.69 -10.64 1.33
C VAL A 93 -6.58 -11.31 2.37
N ASP A 94 -5.99 -11.83 3.44
CA ASP A 94 -6.79 -12.48 4.47
C ASP A 94 -7.81 -11.52 5.08
N GLN A 95 -7.43 -10.28 5.23
CA GLN A 95 -8.31 -9.29 5.85
C GLN A 95 -9.51 -8.99 4.97
N PHE A 96 -9.33 -8.93 3.66
CA PHE A 96 -10.37 -8.42 2.79
C PHE A 96 -10.99 -9.44 1.84
N ILE A 97 -10.45 -10.66 1.79
CA ILE A 97 -11.00 -11.66 0.87
C ILE A 97 -12.44 -12.01 1.20
N PHE A 98 -12.80 -11.87 2.46
CA PHE A 98 -14.14 -12.18 2.89
C PHE A 98 -15.21 -11.30 2.24
N SER A 99 -14.85 -10.05 1.97
CA SER A 99 -15.78 -9.14 1.29
C SER A 99 -16.12 -9.66 -0.08
N THR A 100 -15.13 -10.19 -0.78
CA THR A 100 -15.36 -10.75 -2.10
C THR A 100 -16.26 -11.97 -2.03
N MET A 101 -16.04 -12.80 -1.03
CA MET A 101 -16.85 -13.99 -0.87
C MET A 101 -18.30 -13.65 -0.58
N ILE A 102 -18.50 -12.64 0.26
CA ILE A 102 -19.88 -12.23 0.58
C ILE A 102 -20.55 -11.67 -0.66
N ASP A 103 -19.85 -10.85 -1.41
CA ASP A 103 -20.41 -10.28 -2.61
C ASP A 103 -20.73 -11.34 -3.65
N GLY A 104 -20.04 -12.45 -3.60
CA GLY A 104 -20.27 -13.51 -4.53
C GLY A 104 -21.49 -14.33 -4.23
N LEU A 105 -22.12 -14.10 -3.10
CA LEU A 105 -23.34 -14.79 -2.78
C LEU A 105 -24.51 -14.14 -3.48
#